data_a2775496a98787e4329c2dbf0600d5b0
#
_entry.id   a2775496a98787e4329c2dbf0600d5b0
#
_cell.length_a   1.000
_cell.length_b   1.000
_cell.length_c   1.000
_cell.angle_alpha   90.00
_cell.angle_beta   90.00
_cell.angle_gamma   90.00
#
_symmetry.space_group_name_H-M   'P 1'
#
loop_
_entity.id
_entity.type
_entity.pdbx_description
1 polymer ?
#
loop_
_entity_poly.entity_id
_entity_poly.type
_entity_poly.pdbx_seq_one_letter_code
_entity_poly.pdbx_strand_id
1 'polypeptide(L)'
;MAKLSPLSKLKDIAAQMLNIKRDMQKELADIRKKISVLEDERKKISNYSLSRSDLLTAALANVDNLHNELVNKMREQILVTADRTHRKADFGDMTVSFLETVMKGTSQERMYFRLTGCDYLHANDTYLLYNHEEIKRTIKGAFESIGDTEWPECTPVPAADSLARLAEIDSEITALHQREGELIAAANLEGIDIGQGYSGADTYTLQ
;
A
#
# COMPACT_ATOMS: atom_id res chain seq x y z
N MET A 1 -66.21 16.69 3.64
CA MET A 1 -64.78 16.43 3.31
C MET A 1 -64.49 17.12 1.99
N ALA A 2 -63.76 18.23 2.00
CA ALA A 2 -63.39 18.93 0.79
C ALA A 2 -62.33 18.11 0.02
N LYS A 3 -62.65 17.67 -1.21
CA LYS A 3 -61.73 17.02 -2.12
C LYS A 3 -60.68 18.06 -2.55
N LEU A 4 -59.45 17.93 -2.03
CA LEU A 4 -58.32 18.73 -2.51
C LEU A 4 -58.24 18.64 -4.03
N SER A 5 -58.11 19.75 -4.69
CA SER A 5 -57.99 19.81 -6.17
C SER A 5 -56.71 19.09 -6.60
N PRO A 6 -56.69 18.43 -7.76
CA PRO A 6 -55.46 17.77 -8.28
C PRO A 6 -54.26 18.73 -8.31
N LEU A 7 -54.47 19.98 -8.56
CA LEU A 7 -53.43 21.04 -8.57
C LEU A 7 -52.82 21.31 -7.19
N SER A 8 -53.59 21.20 -6.08
CA SER A 8 -53.05 21.37 -4.74
C SER A 8 -52.16 20.20 -4.36
N LYS A 9 -52.54 18.96 -4.73
CA LYS A 9 -51.72 17.76 -4.51
C LYS A 9 -50.40 17.83 -5.27
N LEU A 10 -50.38 18.32 -6.50
CA LEU A 10 -49.15 18.48 -7.29
C LEU A 10 -48.22 19.53 -6.66
N LYS A 11 -48.77 20.64 -6.12
CA LYS A 11 -47.95 21.61 -5.39
C LYS A 11 -47.32 21.04 -4.12
N ASP A 12 -48.09 20.24 -3.38
CA ASP A 12 -47.60 19.60 -2.15
C ASP A 12 -46.48 18.59 -2.47
N ILE A 13 -46.63 17.80 -3.50
CA ILE A 13 -45.58 16.85 -3.99
C ILE A 13 -44.33 17.62 -4.44
N ALA A 14 -44.48 18.68 -5.22
CA ALA A 14 -43.36 19.50 -5.65
C ALA A 14 -42.60 20.14 -4.47
N ALA A 15 -43.32 20.61 -3.45
CA ALA A 15 -42.72 21.15 -2.23
C ALA A 15 -41.95 20.07 -1.45
N GLN A 16 -42.50 18.86 -1.34
CA GLN A 16 -41.83 17.73 -0.71
C GLN A 16 -40.54 17.34 -1.44
N MET A 17 -40.58 17.26 -2.77
CA MET A 17 -39.40 16.97 -3.60
C MET A 17 -38.30 18.03 -3.42
N LEU A 18 -38.65 19.30 -3.35
CA LEU A 18 -37.70 20.38 -3.10
C LEU A 18 -37.07 20.30 -1.71
N ASN A 19 -37.81 19.90 -0.70
CA ASN A 19 -37.26 19.66 0.63
C ASN A 19 -36.30 18.47 0.65
N ILE A 20 -36.68 17.33 0.05
CA ILE A 20 -35.82 16.17 -0.07
C ILE A 20 -34.53 16.53 -0.81
N LYS A 21 -34.63 17.24 -1.94
CA LYS A 21 -33.43 17.70 -2.67
C LYS A 21 -32.52 18.55 -1.78
N ARG A 22 -33.06 19.48 -1.03
CA ARG A 22 -32.28 20.34 -0.12
C ARG A 22 -31.58 19.53 0.97
N ASP A 23 -32.32 18.59 1.58
CA ASP A 23 -31.76 17.75 2.64
C ASP A 23 -30.63 16.85 2.11
N MET A 24 -30.80 16.23 0.93
CA MET A 24 -29.77 15.45 0.26
C MET A 24 -28.54 16.29 -0.11
N GLN A 25 -28.75 17.50 -0.63
CA GLN A 25 -27.64 18.43 -0.94
C GLN A 25 -26.88 18.84 0.32
N LYS A 26 -27.59 19.06 1.43
CA LYS A 26 -26.95 19.36 2.72
C LYS A 26 -26.13 18.19 3.23
N GLU A 27 -26.69 16.97 3.21
CA GLU A 27 -25.97 15.76 3.61
C GLU A 27 -24.72 15.56 2.75
N LEU A 28 -24.83 15.75 1.44
CA LEU A 28 -23.70 15.67 0.50
C LEU A 28 -22.60 16.69 0.83
N ALA A 29 -23.00 17.94 1.12
CA ALA A 29 -22.05 18.98 1.51
C ALA A 29 -21.36 18.67 2.85
N ASP A 30 -22.09 18.11 3.81
CA ASP A 30 -21.55 17.72 5.11
C ASP A 30 -20.57 16.54 4.97
N ILE A 31 -20.86 15.55 4.10
CA ILE A 31 -19.96 14.44 3.78
C ILE A 31 -18.66 14.98 3.17
N ARG A 32 -18.75 15.81 2.14
CA ARG A 32 -17.57 16.39 1.46
C ARG A 32 -16.72 17.23 2.39
N LYS A 33 -17.36 18.01 3.27
CA LYS A 33 -16.65 18.77 4.29
C LYS A 33 -15.87 17.86 5.26
N LYS A 34 -16.47 16.74 5.69
CA LYS A 34 -15.79 15.77 6.55
C LYS A 34 -14.60 15.14 5.84
N ILE A 35 -14.75 14.74 4.58
CA ILE A 35 -13.65 14.21 3.76
C ILE A 35 -12.50 15.20 3.72
N SER A 36 -12.77 16.47 3.36
CA SER A 36 -11.72 17.50 3.30
C SER A 36 -11.00 17.70 4.64
N VAL A 37 -11.71 17.67 5.77
CA VAL A 37 -11.08 17.76 7.10
C VAL A 37 -10.17 16.57 7.39
N LEU A 38 -10.61 15.36 7.04
CA LEU A 38 -9.83 14.14 7.23
C LEU A 38 -8.61 14.12 6.31
N GLU A 39 -8.73 14.58 5.05
CA GLU A 39 -7.61 14.73 4.12
C GLU A 39 -6.56 15.72 4.64
N ASP A 40 -6.99 16.85 5.20
CA ASP A 40 -6.10 17.83 5.82
C ASP A 40 -5.39 17.24 7.06
N GLU A 41 -6.11 16.49 7.89
CA GLU A 41 -5.53 15.77 9.05
C GLU A 41 -4.52 14.72 8.57
N ARG A 42 -4.87 13.90 7.57
CA ARG A 42 -4.00 12.93 6.93
C ARG A 42 -2.70 13.56 6.44
N LYS A 43 -2.82 14.68 5.74
CA LYS A 43 -1.66 15.42 5.21
C LYS A 43 -0.76 15.94 6.33
N LYS A 44 -1.33 16.44 7.43
CA LYS A 44 -0.54 16.89 8.60
C LYS A 44 0.23 15.73 9.21
N ILE A 45 -0.43 14.60 9.47
CA ILE A 45 0.22 13.41 10.08
C ILE A 45 1.29 12.85 9.15
N SER A 46 1.03 12.78 7.85
CA SER A 46 2.00 12.28 6.85
C SER A 46 3.28 13.14 6.76
N ASN A 47 3.22 14.38 7.23
CA ASN A 47 4.37 15.29 7.24
C ASN A 47 5.11 15.32 8.59
N TYR A 48 4.72 14.51 9.56
CA TYR A 48 5.45 14.43 10.82
C TYR A 48 6.84 13.82 10.61
N SER A 49 7.84 14.43 11.24
CA SER A 49 9.19 13.88 11.23
C SER A 49 9.26 12.62 12.08
N LEU A 50 9.96 11.61 11.59
CA LEU A 50 10.19 10.38 12.35
C LEU A 50 11.17 10.63 13.50
N SER A 51 10.94 9.98 14.64
CA SER A 51 11.92 9.92 15.71
C SER A 51 13.15 9.13 15.26
N ARG A 52 14.28 9.32 15.95
CA ARG A 52 15.53 8.58 15.69
C ARG A 52 15.30 7.06 15.79
N SER A 53 14.56 6.62 16.82
CA SER A 53 14.25 5.21 17.04
C SER A 53 13.32 4.65 15.98
N ASP A 54 12.31 5.42 15.56
CA ASP A 54 11.38 5.00 14.51
C ASP A 54 12.10 4.86 13.17
N LEU A 55 12.97 5.84 12.83
CA LEU A 55 13.74 5.79 11.59
C LEU A 55 14.73 4.61 11.59
N LEU A 56 15.40 4.36 12.71
CA LEU A 56 16.28 3.19 12.85
C LEU A 56 15.49 1.90 12.67
N THR A 57 14.33 1.77 13.33
CA THR A 57 13.46 0.60 13.23
C THR A 57 13.01 0.39 11.79
N ALA A 58 12.58 1.44 11.10
CA ALA A 58 12.19 1.38 9.69
C ALA A 58 13.35 0.98 8.78
N ALA A 59 14.56 1.53 9.01
CA ALA A 59 15.74 1.19 8.22
C ALA A 59 16.13 -0.29 8.37
N LEU A 60 16.09 -0.82 9.60
CA LEU A 60 16.40 -2.23 9.86
C LEU A 60 15.34 -3.16 9.26
N ALA A 61 14.05 -2.82 9.41
CA ALA A 61 12.96 -3.59 8.80
C ALA A 61 13.05 -3.59 7.26
N ASN A 62 13.47 -2.48 6.65
CA ASN A 62 13.68 -2.42 5.20
C ASN A 62 14.81 -3.37 4.75
N VAL A 63 15.91 -3.46 5.49
CA VAL A 63 16.99 -4.42 5.19
C VAL A 63 16.48 -5.86 5.26
N ASP A 64 15.70 -6.20 6.31
CA ASP A 64 15.11 -7.53 6.45
C ASP A 64 14.13 -7.86 5.32
N ASN A 65 13.29 -6.92 4.93
CA ASN A 65 12.33 -7.09 3.84
C ASN A 65 13.04 -7.35 2.50
N LEU A 66 14.03 -6.52 2.16
CA LEU A 66 14.81 -6.70 0.93
C LEU A 66 15.58 -8.03 0.93
N HIS A 67 16.16 -8.42 2.07
CA HIS A 67 16.81 -9.73 2.19
C HIS A 67 15.81 -10.88 1.97
N ASN A 68 14.62 -10.82 2.60
CA ASN A 68 13.59 -11.83 2.43
C ASN A 68 13.08 -11.92 0.98
N GLU A 69 12.93 -10.79 0.29
CA GLU A 69 12.59 -10.76 -1.14
C GLU A 69 13.64 -11.48 -1.98
N LEU A 70 14.92 -11.23 -1.72
CA LEU A 70 16.03 -11.92 -2.43
C LEU A 70 16.05 -13.41 -2.15
N VAL A 71 15.84 -13.81 -0.89
CA VAL A 71 15.73 -15.24 -0.51
C VAL A 71 14.55 -15.91 -1.21
N ASN A 72 13.40 -15.22 -1.29
CA ASN A 72 12.23 -15.75 -2.00
C ASN A 72 12.48 -15.88 -3.50
N LYS A 73 13.10 -14.89 -4.14
CA LYS A 73 13.52 -15.00 -5.55
C LYS A 73 14.45 -16.18 -5.79
N MET A 74 15.43 -16.39 -4.90
CA MET A 74 16.31 -17.55 -4.96
C MET A 74 15.53 -18.86 -4.81
N ARG A 75 14.63 -18.94 -3.84
CA ARG A 75 13.76 -20.10 -3.63
C ARG A 75 12.93 -20.43 -4.87
N GLU A 76 12.30 -19.42 -5.48
CA GLU A 76 11.53 -19.57 -6.71
C GLU A 76 12.42 -20.11 -7.84
N GLN A 77 13.63 -19.57 -7.99
CA GLN A 77 14.59 -20.03 -8.99
C GLN A 77 15.00 -21.50 -8.78
N ILE A 78 15.21 -21.90 -7.52
CA ILE A 78 15.51 -23.30 -7.18
C ILE A 78 14.32 -24.20 -7.57
N LEU A 79 13.08 -23.79 -7.25
CA LEU A 79 11.88 -24.55 -7.57
C LEU A 79 11.66 -24.67 -9.07
N VAL A 80 11.84 -23.58 -9.84
CA VAL A 80 11.77 -23.60 -11.31
C VAL A 80 12.84 -24.52 -11.90
N THR A 81 14.05 -24.51 -11.34
CA THR A 81 15.14 -25.39 -11.79
C THR A 81 14.87 -26.85 -11.46
N ALA A 82 14.22 -27.13 -10.34
CA ALA A 82 13.84 -28.48 -9.91
C ALA A 82 12.61 -29.03 -10.66
N ASP A 83 11.76 -28.16 -11.18
CA ASP A 83 10.55 -28.58 -11.91
C ASP A 83 10.88 -29.15 -13.28
N ARG A 84 10.60 -30.42 -13.44
CA ARG A 84 10.85 -31.17 -14.68
C ARG A 84 10.01 -30.70 -15.87
N THR A 85 8.89 -30.01 -15.64
CA THR A 85 7.98 -29.57 -16.69
C THR A 85 8.45 -28.28 -17.38
N HIS A 86 9.30 -27.47 -16.71
CA HIS A 86 9.81 -26.20 -17.22
C HIS A 86 11.23 -26.31 -17.80
N ARG A 87 11.70 -27.50 -18.08
CA ARG A 87 13.03 -27.73 -18.64
C ARG A 87 13.20 -27.05 -20.00
N LYS A 88 13.88 -25.94 -20.02
CA LYS A 88 14.62 -25.49 -21.18
C LYS A 88 15.99 -26.16 -21.18
N ALA A 89 16.39 -26.61 -22.35
CA ALA A 89 17.46 -27.55 -22.66
C ALA A 89 18.89 -27.25 -22.14
N ASP A 90 19.12 -26.26 -21.32
CA ASP A 90 20.44 -25.81 -20.90
C ASP A 90 20.96 -26.46 -19.60
N PHE A 91 20.10 -27.12 -18.87
CA PHE A 91 20.50 -27.98 -17.76
C PHE A 91 20.22 -29.43 -18.13
N GLY A 92 21.22 -30.15 -18.46
CA GLY A 92 21.13 -31.61 -18.51
C GLY A 92 20.37 -32.09 -17.29
N ASP A 93 19.62 -33.21 -17.41
CA ASP A 93 18.82 -33.75 -16.34
C ASP A 93 19.56 -33.65 -15.01
N MET A 94 18.92 -33.12 -13.94
CA MET A 94 19.43 -33.25 -12.57
C MET A 94 19.42 -34.73 -12.20
N THR A 95 20.35 -35.46 -12.80
CA THR A 95 20.52 -36.89 -12.64
C THR A 95 21.62 -37.13 -11.61
N VAL A 96 21.71 -38.39 -11.15
CA VAL A 96 22.83 -38.82 -10.28
C VAL A 96 24.16 -38.51 -10.96
N SER A 97 24.27 -38.64 -12.29
CA SER A 97 25.46 -38.31 -13.07
C SER A 97 25.80 -36.81 -13.02
N PHE A 98 24.80 -35.94 -13.04
CA PHE A 98 24.99 -34.49 -12.85
C PHE A 98 25.51 -34.19 -11.43
N LEU A 99 24.94 -34.82 -10.41
CA LEU A 99 25.38 -34.66 -9.03
C LEU A 99 26.84 -35.11 -8.86
N GLU A 100 27.22 -36.23 -9.50
CA GLU A 100 28.60 -36.71 -9.53
C GLU A 100 29.58 -35.72 -10.15
N THR A 101 29.17 -35.05 -11.24
CA THR A 101 29.95 -34.00 -11.91
C THR A 101 30.15 -32.80 -11.05
N VAL A 102 29.08 -32.38 -10.33
CA VAL A 102 29.12 -31.29 -9.35
C VAL A 102 30.05 -31.63 -8.19
N MET A 103 29.93 -32.84 -7.63
CA MET A 103 30.77 -33.27 -6.50
C MET A 103 32.25 -33.43 -6.91
N LYS A 104 32.53 -33.69 -8.17
CA LYS A 104 33.91 -33.72 -8.73
C LYS A 104 34.47 -32.33 -9.03
N GLY A 105 33.70 -31.25 -8.76
CA GLY A 105 34.18 -29.86 -8.86
C GLY A 105 34.20 -29.28 -10.29
N THR A 106 33.77 -30.02 -11.30
CA THR A 106 33.85 -29.60 -12.71
C THR A 106 32.68 -28.68 -13.15
N SER A 107 31.65 -28.52 -12.30
CA SER A 107 30.46 -27.70 -12.62
C SER A 107 29.97 -26.87 -11.44
N GLN A 108 30.75 -26.77 -10.35
CA GLN A 108 30.33 -26.10 -9.11
C GLN A 108 29.93 -24.62 -9.32
N GLU A 109 30.70 -23.86 -10.09
CA GLU A 109 30.41 -22.46 -10.35
C GLU A 109 29.08 -22.28 -11.08
N ARG A 110 28.83 -23.07 -12.12
CA ARG A 110 27.59 -22.97 -12.88
C ARG A 110 26.36 -23.35 -12.06
N MET A 111 26.46 -24.39 -11.21
CA MET A 111 25.38 -24.79 -10.33
C MET A 111 25.12 -23.73 -9.25
N TYR A 112 26.18 -23.23 -8.62
CA TYR A 112 26.06 -22.17 -7.60
C TYR A 112 25.37 -20.95 -8.16
N PHE A 113 25.85 -20.39 -9.28
CA PHE A 113 25.26 -19.20 -9.89
C PHE A 113 23.80 -19.41 -10.30
N ARG A 114 23.44 -20.58 -10.80
CA ARG A 114 22.08 -20.86 -11.24
C ARG A 114 21.11 -21.16 -10.10
N LEU A 115 21.52 -21.90 -9.07
CA LEU A 115 20.69 -22.17 -7.89
C LEU A 115 20.51 -20.93 -7.02
N THR A 116 21.51 -20.07 -6.95
CA THR A 116 21.42 -18.81 -6.18
C THR A 116 20.78 -17.69 -6.95
N GLY A 117 20.52 -17.83 -8.26
CA GLY A 117 20.00 -16.76 -9.10
C GLY A 117 20.98 -15.60 -9.28
N CYS A 118 22.27 -15.79 -8.94
CA CYS A 118 23.26 -14.71 -8.98
C CYS A 118 23.51 -14.15 -10.39
N ASP A 119 23.20 -14.91 -11.45
CA ASP A 119 23.23 -14.41 -12.82
C ASP A 119 22.26 -13.26 -13.08
N TYR A 120 21.24 -13.09 -12.21
CA TYR A 120 20.19 -12.07 -12.31
C TYR A 120 20.23 -11.05 -11.19
N LEU A 121 21.12 -11.24 -10.19
CA LEU A 121 21.25 -10.30 -9.08
C LEU A 121 22.29 -9.22 -9.41
N HIS A 122 21.95 -7.98 -9.14
CA HIS A 122 22.94 -6.92 -9.13
C HIS A 122 23.97 -7.13 -8.01
N ALA A 123 25.15 -6.56 -8.15
CA ALA A 123 26.22 -6.68 -7.13
C ALA A 123 25.73 -6.26 -5.73
N ASN A 124 24.90 -5.23 -5.65
CA ASN A 124 24.30 -4.75 -4.40
C ASN A 124 23.35 -5.78 -3.78
N ASP A 125 22.55 -6.47 -4.61
CA ASP A 125 21.61 -7.51 -4.15
C ASP A 125 22.38 -8.71 -3.60
N THR A 126 23.45 -9.11 -4.28
CA THR A 126 24.33 -10.18 -3.83
C THR A 126 24.98 -9.84 -2.49
N TYR A 127 25.45 -8.60 -2.34
CA TYR A 127 26.03 -8.14 -1.08
C TYR A 127 25.00 -8.15 0.05
N LEU A 128 23.80 -7.66 -0.19
CA LEU A 128 22.69 -7.67 0.79
C LEU A 128 22.29 -9.11 1.18
N LEU A 129 22.22 -10.02 0.21
CA LEU A 129 21.84 -11.40 0.44
C LEU A 129 22.77 -12.11 1.45
N TYR A 130 24.07 -11.87 1.34
CA TYR A 130 25.06 -12.55 2.18
C TYR A 130 25.52 -11.78 3.41
N ASN A 131 25.29 -10.46 3.45
CA ASN A 131 25.84 -9.58 4.48
C ASN A 131 24.77 -8.75 5.20
N HIS A 132 23.48 -9.14 5.15
CA HIS A 132 22.40 -8.33 5.71
C HIS A 132 22.58 -8.00 7.20
N GLU A 133 23.11 -8.93 8.01
CA GLU A 133 23.37 -8.68 9.43
C GLU A 133 24.50 -7.67 9.64
N GLU A 134 25.53 -7.66 8.80
CA GLU A 134 26.61 -6.69 8.86
C GLU A 134 26.11 -5.30 8.45
N ILE A 135 25.25 -5.23 7.43
CA ILE A 135 24.58 -3.98 7.01
C ILE A 135 23.76 -3.43 8.18
N LYS A 136 22.97 -4.25 8.86
CA LYS A 136 22.17 -3.84 10.03
C LYS A 136 23.06 -3.33 11.16
N ARG A 137 24.18 -4.01 11.42
CA ARG A 137 25.17 -3.57 12.44
C ARG A 137 25.75 -2.22 12.07
N THR A 138 26.12 -2.00 10.82
CA THR A 138 26.67 -0.74 10.34
C THR A 138 25.64 0.39 10.45
N ILE A 139 24.37 0.14 10.09
CA ILE A 139 23.29 1.11 10.25
C ILE A 139 23.12 1.49 11.73
N LYS A 140 23.05 0.51 12.64
CA LYS A 140 22.97 0.77 14.08
C LYS A 140 24.12 1.63 14.57
N GLY A 141 25.36 1.27 14.23
CA GLY A 141 26.55 2.04 14.60
C GLY A 141 26.52 3.48 14.07
N ALA A 142 26.07 3.67 12.84
CA ALA A 142 25.89 5.01 12.28
C ALA A 142 24.86 5.84 13.08
N PHE A 143 23.71 5.25 13.41
CA PHE A 143 22.70 5.92 14.24
C PHE A 143 23.20 6.22 15.66
N GLU A 144 23.97 5.32 16.27
CA GLU A 144 24.55 5.50 17.59
C GLU A 144 25.63 6.60 17.62
N SER A 145 26.33 6.81 16.49
CA SER A 145 27.37 7.84 16.36
C SER A 145 26.83 9.27 16.22
N ILE A 146 25.54 9.44 15.87
CA ILE A 146 24.91 10.76 15.75
C ILE A 146 24.62 11.30 17.17
N GLY A 147 25.12 12.49 17.49
CA GLY A 147 24.83 13.15 18.77
C GLY A 147 23.38 13.63 18.88
N ASP A 148 22.86 13.71 20.09
CA ASP A 148 21.48 14.18 20.32
C ASP A 148 21.26 15.61 19.83
N THR A 149 22.32 16.45 19.85
CA THR A 149 22.29 17.83 19.34
C THR A 149 22.33 17.92 17.82
N GLU A 150 22.72 16.85 17.12
CA GLU A 150 22.78 16.77 15.67
C GLU A 150 21.47 16.23 15.08
N TRP A 151 20.63 15.60 15.92
CA TRP A 151 19.36 15.06 15.47
C TRP A 151 18.33 16.19 15.32
N PRO A 152 17.63 16.28 14.18
CA PRO A 152 16.57 17.28 13.98
C PRO A 152 15.45 17.11 15.03
N GLU A 153 14.82 18.22 15.40
CA GLU A 153 13.60 18.16 16.20
C GLU A 153 12.56 17.30 15.49
N CYS A 154 11.98 16.36 16.21
CA CYS A 154 10.96 15.47 15.69
C CYS A 154 9.63 15.66 16.43
N THR A 155 8.55 15.26 15.78
CA THR A 155 7.22 15.26 16.39
C THR A 155 7.22 14.26 17.55
N PRO A 156 6.64 14.65 18.71
CA PRO A 156 6.62 13.78 19.89
C PRO A 156 5.70 12.56 19.77
N VAL A 157 4.95 12.44 18.65
CA VAL A 157 4.01 11.33 18.41
C VAL A 157 4.77 10.14 17.85
N PRO A 158 4.69 8.94 18.47
CA PRO A 158 5.30 7.72 17.95
C PRO A 158 4.80 7.39 16.53
N ALA A 159 5.68 6.86 15.68
CA ALA A 159 5.32 6.49 14.32
C ALA A 159 4.19 5.45 14.29
N ALA A 160 4.15 4.52 15.23
CA ALA A 160 3.10 3.52 15.34
C ALA A 160 1.71 4.14 15.53
N ASP A 161 1.59 5.14 16.41
CA ASP A 161 0.33 5.84 16.67
C ASP A 161 -0.09 6.67 15.45
N SER A 162 0.87 7.32 14.79
CA SER A 162 0.64 8.06 13.55
C SER A 162 0.15 7.14 12.43
N LEU A 163 0.75 5.96 12.25
CA LEU A 163 0.33 4.97 11.25
C LEU A 163 -1.04 4.39 11.56
N ALA A 164 -1.34 4.10 12.83
CA ALA A 164 -2.67 3.65 13.25
C ALA A 164 -3.73 4.70 12.92
N ARG A 165 -3.47 5.98 13.26
CA ARG A 165 -4.39 7.07 12.96
C ARG A 165 -4.57 7.30 11.45
N LEU A 166 -3.51 7.17 10.64
CA LEU A 166 -3.62 7.22 9.18
C LEU A 166 -4.53 6.12 8.64
N ALA A 167 -4.39 4.88 9.14
CA ALA A 167 -5.25 3.76 8.74
C ALA A 167 -6.73 3.99 9.11
N GLU A 168 -7.01 4.57 10.29
CA GLU A 168 -8.35 4.96 10.69
C GLU A 168 -8.93 6.02 9.74
N ILE A 169 -8.16 7.08 9.46
CA ILE A 169 -8.57 8.16 8.54
C ILE A 169 -8.87 7.60 7.14
N ASP A 170 -8.02 6.73 6.60
CA ASP A 170 -8.23 6.12 5.28
C ASP A 170 -9.51 5.27 5.26
N SER A 171 -9.81 4.56 6.34
CA SER A 171 -11.06 3.82 6.51
C SER A 171 -12.28 4.75 6.59
N GLU A 172 -12.20 5.83 7.36
CA GLU A 172 -13.27 6.83 7.48
C GLU A 172 -13.55 7.52 6.13
N ILE A 173 -12.51 7.92 5.39
CA ILE A 173 -12.65 8.53 4.05
C ILE A 173 -13.32 7.54 3.09
N THR A 174 -12.90 6.27 3.11
CA THR A 174 -13.49 5.23 2.26
C THR A 174 -14.98 5.05 2.55
N ALA A 175 -15.37 5.00 3.82
CA ALA A 175 -16.77 4.89 4.22
C ALA A 175 -17.60 6.13 3.81
N LEU A 176 -17.02 7.32 3.91
CA LEU A 176 -17.68 8.56 3.49
C LEU A 176 -17.86 8.62 1.97
N HIS A 177 -16.88 8.19 1.17
CA HIS A 177 -17.02 8.10 -0.29
C HIS A 177 -18.09 7.07 -0.70
N GLN A 178 -18.14 5.92 -0.01
CA GLN A 178 -19.23 4.98 -0.24
C GLN A 178 -20.58 5.60 0.05
N ARG A 179 -20.72 6.31 1.17
CA ARG A 179 -21.98 7.01 1.55
C ARG A 179 -22.35 8.09 0.54
N GLU A 180 -21.38 8.86 0.05
CA GLU A 180 -21.57 9.84 -1.01
C GLU A 180 -22.12 9.16 -2.28
N GLY A 181 -21.53 8.03 -2.70
CA GLY A 181 -21.98 7.26 -3.85
C GLY A 181 -23.41 6.74 -3.69
N GLU A 182 -23.76 6.21 -2.51
CA GLU A 182 -25.12 5.74 -2.19
C GLU A 182 -26.14 6.87 -2.26
N LEU A 183 -25.79 8.04 -1.74
CA LEU A 183 -26.67 9.22 -1.73
C LEU A 183 -26.92 9.71 -3.17
N ILE A 184 -25.89 9.78 -3.99
CA ILE A 184 -25.98 10.17 -5.40
C ILE A 184 -26.80 9.15 -6.19
N ALA A 185 -26.57 7.87 -5.96
CA ALA A 185 -27.32 6.81 -6.64
C ALA A 185 -28.81 6.87 -6.27
N ALA A 186 -29.15 7.07 -4.98
CA ALA A 186 -30.52 7.24 -4.53
C ALA A 186 -31.19 8.46 -5.16
N ALA A 187 -30.50 9.61 -5.21
CA ALA A 187 -31.01 10.81 -5.85
C ALA A 187 -31.31 10.61 -7.34
N ASN A 188 -30.39 9.94 -8.05
CA ASN A 188 -30.55 9.67 -9.48
C ASN A 188 -31.74 8.72 -9.76
N LEU A 189 -31.98 7.72 -8.91
CA LEU A 189 -33.13 6.83 -9.04
C LEU A 189 -34.45 7.57 -8.91
N GLU A 190 -34.50 8.59 -8.07
CA GLU A 190 -35.68 9.43 -7.86
C GLU A 190 -35.76 10.61 -8.87
N GLY A 191 -34.81 10.71 -9.80
CA GLY A 191 -34.74 11.83 -10.76
C GLY A 191 -34.39 13.18 -10.14
N ILE A 192 -33.77 13.16 -8.96
CA ILE A 192 -33.36 14.38 -8.21
C ILE A 192 -31.91 14.68 -8.55
N ASP A 193 -31.68 15.79 -9.24
CA ASP A 193 -30.30 16.29 -9.46
C ASP A 193 -29.80 17.02 -8.20
N ILE A 194 -28.87 16.40 -7.48
CA ILE A 194 -28.19 16.95 -6.30
C ILE A 194 -26.79 17.48 -6.59
N GLY A 195 -26.39 17.50 -7.86
CA GLY A 195 -25.05 17.86 -8.32
C GLY A 195 -24.19 16.61 -8.62
N GLN A 196 -23.29 16.75 -9.58
CA GLN A 196 -22.41 15.63 -9.96
C GLN A 196 -21.51 15.22 -8.80
N GLY A 197 -21.50 13.92 -8.49
CA GLY A 197 -20.49 13.33 -7.63
C GLY A 197 -19.11 13.56 -8.24
N TYR A 198 -18.12 13.65 -7.38
CA TYR A 198 -16.73 13.55 -7.79
C TYR A 198 -16.56 12.19 -8.48
N SER A 199 -16.45 12.16 -9.79
CA SER A 199 -16.05 10.95 -10.51
C SER A 199 -14.55 10.80 -10.33
N GLY A 200 -14.14 10.46 -9.12
CA GLY A 200 -12.77 10.08 -8.78
C GLY A 200 -12.45 8.70 -9.34
N ALA A 201 -12.52 8.56 -10.65
CA ALA A 201 -11.92 7.44 -11.36
C ALA A 201 -10.44 7.74 -11.65
N ASP A 202 -9.73 8.31 -10.68
CA ASP A 202 -8.28 8.21 -10.61
C ASP A 202 -7.96 7.07 -9.66
N THR A 203 -8.10 5.85 -10.19
CA THR A 203 -7.44 4.67 -9.68
C THR A 203 -5.95 4.98 -9.57
N TYR A 204 -5.49 5.29 -8.37
CA TYR A 204 -4.08 5.20 -8.04
C TYR A 204 -3.69 3.73 -8.19
N THR A 205 -3.27 3.34 -9.38
CA THR A 205 -2.49 2.14 -9.60
C THR A 205 -1.17 2.38 -8.87
N LEU A 206 -1.04 1.79 -7.71
CA LEU A 206 0.24 1.59 -7.04
C LEU A 206 1.11 0.77 -8.01
N GLN A 207 2.10 1.42 -8.62
CA GLN A 207 3.26 0.77 -9.23
C GLN A 207 4.33 0.56 -8.19
#